data_8a9649d5413a7a0554daf0f812f94c41
#
_entry.id   8a9649d5413a7a0554daf0f812f94c41
#
_cell.length_a   1.000
_cell.length_b   1.000
_cell.length_c   1.000
_cell.angle_alpha   90.00
_cell.angle_beta   90.00
_cell.angle_gamma   90.00
#
_symmetry.space_group_name_H-M   'P 1'
#
loop_
_entity.id
_entity.type
_entity.pdbx_description
1 polymer ?
#
loop_
_entity_poly.entity_id
_entity_poly.type
_entity_poly.pdbx_seq_one_letter_code
_entity_poly.pdbx_strand_id
1 'polypeptide(L)'
;MFQQEYIAAIHLFSNGVIDLKTTGAWAGEVGQVQMLPSDILRFGSDGNKDGIIDLKKSSEDSILTAAALISELGWKPNQPWIEEVIINDINFPWQEAGFGRNRTVSSWKKLGIISRNKKFMASDDTKATLLLPQGLKGPKFLAYPNYDIYLKWNDSFIYTVTAAHLASRLGGQKKFLSSKPEKILSVEEMLKLQKILQSKVYDV
;
A
#
# COMPACT_ATOMS: atom_id res chain seq x y z
N MET A 1 15.42 -16.48 2.37
CA MET A 1 14.03 -16.20 2.74
C MET A 1 13.35 -17.44 3.33
N PHE A 2 13.00 -18.48 2.59
CA PHE A 2 12.26 -19.64 3.13
C PHE A 2 12.90 -20.36 4.33
N GLN A 3 14.22 -20.50 4.37
CA GLN A 3 14.91 -21.13 5.51
C GLN A 3 14.69 -20.35 6.82
N GLN A 4 14.69 -19.03 6.77
CA GLN A 4 14.45 -18.19 7.96
C GLN A 4 13.01 -18.32 8.44
N GLU A 5 12.05 -18.32 7.51
CA GLU A 5 10.63 -18.49 7.85
C GLU A 5 10.34 -19.88 8.41
N TYR A 6 11.01 -20.92 7.88
CA TYR A 6 10.89 -22.28 8.42
C TYR A 6 11.41 -22.38 9.86
N ILE A 7 12.56 -21.78 10.16
CA ILE A 7 13.11 -21.73 11.53
C ILE A 7 12.16 -20.95 12.45
N ALA A 8 11.64 -19.82 11.98
CA ALA A 8 10.68 -19.05 12.73
C ALA A 8 9.40 -19.85 13.03
N ALA A 9 8.89 -20.61 12.06
CA ALA A 9 7.73 -21.48 12.26
C ALA A 9 7.98 -22.55 13.31
N ILE A 10 9.19 -23.16 13.36
CA ILE A 10 9.58 -24.10 14.43
C ILE A 10 9.52 -23.42 15.81
N HIS A 11 10.01 -22.19 15.91
CA HIS A 11 9.95 -21.44 17.17
C HIS A 11 8.52 -21.14 17.58
N LEU A 12 7.66 -20.72 16.64
CA LEU A 12 6.23 -20.49 16.91
C LEU A 12 5.54 -21.78 17.37
N PHE A 13 5.86 -22.93 16.76
CA PHE A 13 5.36 -24.21 17.17
C PHE A 13 5.83 -24.59 18.58
N SER A 14 7.11 -24.41 18.88
CA SER A 14 7.67 -24.69 20.22
C SER A 14 7.05 -23.82 21.30
N ASN A 15 6.64 -22.59 20.97
CA ASN A 15 5.99 -21.64 21.87
C ASN A 15 4.45 -21.82 21.92
N GLY A 16 3.88 -22.76 21.18
CA GLY A 16 2.44 -23.02 21.17
C GLY A 16 1.60 -21.99 20.41
N VAL A 17 2.22 -21.07 19.66
CA VAL A 17 1.50 -20.07 18.82
C VAL A 17 0.89 -20.72 17.60
N ILE A 18 1.54 -21.74 17.04
CA ILE A 18 1.01 -22.58 15.97
C ILE A 18 1.08 -24.05 16.36
N ASP A 19 0.28 -24.88 15.72
CA ASP A 19 0.18 -26.32 15.94
C ASP A 19 0.34 -27.10 14.63
N LEU A 20 0.33 -28.45 14.70
CA LEU A 20 0.42 -29.33 13.53
C LEU A 20 -0.77 -29.24 12.56
N LYS A 21 -1.86 -28.59 12.97
CA LYS A 21 -3.05 -28.35 12.13
C LYS A 21 -3.01 -26.96 11.51
N THR A 22 -2.03 -26.14 11.87
CA THR A 22 -1.89 -24.79 11.33
C THR A 22 -1.51 -24.87 9.86
N THR A 23 -2.31 -24.23 9.04
CA THR A 23 -2.10 -24.08 7.60
C THR A 23 -1.75 -22.64 7.28
N GLY A 24 -0.86 -22.43 6.36
CA GLY A 24 -0.44 -21.13 5.84
C GLY A 24 -0.69 -21.00 4.35
N ALA A 25 -0.41 -19.83 3.78
CA ALA A 25 -0.34 -19.61 2.34
C ALA A 25 0.96 -20.20 1.78
N TRP A 26 1.20 -20.03 0.47
CA TRP A 26 2.30 -20.71 -0.24
C TRP A 26 3.71 -20.34 0.25
N ALA A 27 3.90 -19.13 0.78
CA ALA A 27 5.18 -18.69 1.37
C ALA A 27 5.24 -18.90 2.90
N GLY A 28 4.20 -19.50 3.49
CA GLY A 28 4.12 -19.81 4.92
C GLY A 28 3.42 -18.74 5.77
N GLU A 29 2.76 -17.78 5.14
CA GLU A 29 2.00 -16.74 5.84
C GLU A 29 0.82 -17.34 6.61
N VAL A 30 0.57 -16.88 7.82
CA VAL A 30 -0.43 -17.40 8.74
C VAL A 30 -1.40 -16.31 9.20
N GLY A 31 -2.65 -16.70 9.44
CA GLY A 31 -3.67 -15.89 10.12
C GLY A 31 -4.46 -14.95 9.20
N GLN A 32 -5.31 -14.14 9.82
CA GLN A 32 -6.27 -13.29 9.12
C GLN A 32 -5.58 -12.20 8.26
N VAL A 33 -4.39 -11.77 8.65
CA VAL A 33 -3.61 -10.71 7.97
C VAL A 33 -2.39 -11.28 7.23
N GLN A 34 -2.30 -12.59 7.10
CA GLN A 34 -1.30 -13.30 6.31
C GLN A 34 0.14 -12.85 6.64
N MET A 35 0.53 -13.01 7.92
CA MET A 35 1.85 -12.64 8.39
C MET A 35 2.85 -13.78 8.25
N LEU A 36 4.08 -13.45 7.90
CA LEU A 36 5.19 -14.40 7.88
C LEU A 36 5.54 -14.85 9.32
N PRO A 37 6.00 -16.09 9.51
CA PRO A 37 6.39 -16.60 10.82
C PRO A 37 7.40 -15.71 11.55
N SER A 38 8.38 -15.15 10.86
CA SER A 38 9.37 -14.25 11.46
C SER A 38 8.73 -12.95 11.98
N ASP A 39 7.73 -12.43 11.29
CA ASP A 39 7.01 -11.24 11.71
C ASP A 39 6.12 -11.55 12.93
N ILE A 40 5.50 -12.73 12.98
CA ILE A 40 4.71 -13.16 14.14
C ILE A 40 5.61 -13.30 15.37
N LEU A 41 6.81 -13.88 15.25
CA LEU A 41 7.75 -13.96 16.35
C LEU A 41 8.16 -12.59 16.90
N ARG A 42 8.30 -11.63 16.00
CA ARG A 42 8.80 -10.29 16.35
C ARG A 42 7.69 -9.36 16.84
N PHE A 43 6.51 -9.43 16.27
CA PHE A 43 5.43 -8.46 16.46
C PHE A 43 4.16 -9.05 17.08
N GLY A 44 4.10 -10.39 17.24
CA GLY A 44 2.93 -11.07 17.78
C GLY A 44 2.45 -10.43 19.08
N SER A 45 1.16 -10.09 19.09
CA SER A 45 0.54 -9.36 20.21
C SER A 45 -0.73 -10.07 20.65
N ASP A 46 -0.87 -10.30 21.93
CA ASP A 46 -2.09 -10.77 22.58
C ASP A 46 -3.03 -9.56 22.78
N GLY A 47 -3.91 -9.35 21.83
CA GLY A 47 -4.79 -8.18 21.79
C GLY A 47 -6.01 -8.31 22.67
N ASN A 48 -6.53 -9.52 22.85
CA ASN A 48 -7.68 -9.81 23.71
C ASN A 48 -7.27 -10.11 25.16
N LYS A 49 -5.97 -10.24 25.44
CA LYS A 49 -5.38 -10.49 26.79
C LYS A 49 -5.76 -11.83 27.39
N ASP A 50 -5.91 -12.86 26.57
CA ASP A 50 -6.19 -14.23 27.04
C ASP A 50 -4.93 -15.07 27.31
N GLY A 51 -3.74 -14.50 27.07
CA GLY A 51 -2.44 -15.15 27.25
C GLY A 51 -1.98 -15.95 26.05
N ILE A 52 -2.68 -15.91 24.91
CA ILE A 52 -2.39 -16.64 23.69
C ILE A 52 -2.32 -15.67 22.52
N ILE A 53 -1.41 -15.87 21.59
CA ILE A 53 -1.38 -15.15 20.31
C ILE A 53 -2.02 -16.06 19.26
N ASP A 54 -3.27 -15.78 18.86
CA ASP A 54 -3.99 -16.57 17.86
C ASP A 54 -4.43 -15.71 16.66
N LEU A 55 -3.56 -15.56 15.69
CA LEU A 55 -3.83 -14.76 14.49
C LEU A 55 -4.90 -15.38 13.55
N LYS A 56 -5.36 -16.58 13.83
CA LYS A 56 -6.42 -17.25 13.03
C LYS A 56 -7.81 -16.95 13.58
N LYS A 57 -7.98 -16.93 14.90
CA LYS A 57 -9.29 -16.84 15.55
C LYS A 57 -9.51 -15.48 16.23
N SER A 58 -8.46 -14.84 16.74
CA SER A 58 -8.53 -13.54 17.38
C SER A 58 -8.28 -12.43 16.37
N SER A 59 -9.29 -11.60 16.11
CA SER A 59 -9.14 -10.40 15.28
C SER A 59 -8.34 -9.32 16.01
N GLU A 60 -8.45 -9.26 17.33
CA GLU A 60 -7.71 -8.33 18.18
C GLU A 60 -6.20 -8.58 18.07
N ASP A 61 -5.77 -9.85 18.18
CA ASP A 61 -4.37 -10.24 18.03
C ASP A 61 -3.86 -9.92 16.63
N SER A 62 -4.66 -10.28 15.61
CA SER A 62 -4.32 -10.03 14.21
C SER A 62 -4.13 -8.54 13.92
N ILE A 63 -5.06 -7.69 14.39
CA ILE A 63 -5.00 -6.25 14.16
C ILE A 63 -3.82 -5.62 14.91
N LEU A 64 -3.61 -5.96 16.19
CA LEU A 64 -2.50 -5.40 16.96
C LEU A 64 -1.14 -5.86 16.46
N THR A 65 -1.01 -7.13 16.05
CA THR A 65 0.21 -7.64 15.43
C THR A 65 0.52 -6.91 14.12
N ALA A 66 -0.48 -6.73 13.24
CA ALA A 66 -0.30 -5.97 12.00
C ALA A 66 0.03 -4.49 12.27
N ALA A 67 -0.60 -3.88 13.27
CA ALA A 67 -0.31 -2.49 13.65
C ALA A 67 1.12 -2.33 14.17
N ALA A 68 1.63 -3.29 14.94
CA ALA A 68 3.01 -3.29 15.42
C ALA A 68 4.00 -3.37 14.24
N LEU A 69 3.76 -4.26 13.27
CA LEU A 69 4.57 -4.36 12.05
C LEU A 69 4.56 -3.04 11.26
N ILE A 70 3.40 -2.47 10.98
CA ILE A 70 3.27 -1.21 10.22
C ILE A 70 3.99 -0.06 10.96
N SER A 71 3.90 -0.01 12.28
CA SER A 71 4.62 0.96 13.11
C SER A 71 6.14 0.83 12.95
N GLU A 72 6.66 -0.39 13.01
CA GLU A 72 8.10 -0.67 12.80
C GLU A 72 8.57 -0.33 11.39
N LEU A 73 7.73 -0.54 10.37
CA LEU A 73 8.01 -0.13 9.00
C LEU A 73 8.12 1.39 8.83
N GLY A 74 7.74 2.16 9.86
CA GLY A 74 7.91 3.61 9.92
C GLY A 74 6.63 4.43 9.73
N TRP A 75 5.45 3.84 9.96
CA TRP A 75 4.18 4.57 9.94
C TRP A 75 4.21 5.76 10.89
N LYS A 76 3.77 6.91 10.39
CA LYS A 76 3.67 8.15 11.18
C LYS A 76 2.20 8.46 11.47
N PRO A 77 1.76 8.34 12.73
CA PRO A 77 0.39 8.70 13.11
C PRO A 77 0.04 10.14 12.72
N ASN A 78 -1.23 10.36 12.38
CA ASN A 78 -1.76 11.67 11.99
C ASN A 78 -1.15 12.29 10.72
N GLN A 79 -0.36 11.55 9.96
CA GLN A 79 0.09 11.98 8.63
C GLN A 79 -0.75 11.31 7.54
N PRO A 80 -1.07 12.03 6.45
CA PRO A 80 -1.81 11.44 5.35
C PRO A 80 -0.98 10.37 4.65
N TRP A 81 -1.65 9.41 4.03
CA TRP A 81 -1.04 8.42 3.17
C TRP A 81 -1.30 8.70 1.68
N ILE A 82 -2.48 9.21 1.36
CA ILE A 82 -2.89 9.56 -0.01
C ILE A 82 -3.88 10.73 0.01
N GLU A 83 -3.87 11.51 -1.06
CA GLU A 83 -4.81 12.62 -1.26
C GLU A 83 -5.24 12.70 -2.71
N GLU A 84 -6.55 12.77 -2.96
CA GLU A 84 -7.07 12.96 -4.31
C GLU A 84 -6.85 14.40 -4.78
N VAL A 85 -6.32 14.54 -6.00
CA VAL A 85 -5.97 15.83 -6.60
C VAL A 85 -6.61 16.04 -7.97
N ILE A 86 -6.67 17.30 -8.37
CA ILE A 86 -7.21 17.76 -9.65
C ILE A 86 -6.07 18.41 -10.44
N ILE A 87 -5.97 18.07 -11.70
CA ILE A 87 -5.03 18.67 -12.66
C ILE A 87 -5.85 19.10 -13.87
N ASN A 88 -5.94 20.41 -14.09
CA ASN A 88 -6.72 21.00 -15.17
C ASN A 88 -5.84 21.47 -16.35
N ASP A 89 -4.52 21.52 -16.17
CA ASP A 89 -3.60 21.95 -17.21
C ASP A 89 -3.40 20.85 -18.24
N ILE A 90 -3.74 21.13 -19.48
CA ILE A 90 -3.55 20.21 -20.61
C ILE A 90 -2.04 19.97 -20.92
N ASN A 91 -1.18 20.94 -20.57
CA ASN A 91 0.25 20.87 -20.78
C ASN A 91 1.02 20.34 -19.55
N PHE A 92 0.30 19.74 -18.59
CA PHE A 92 0.94 19.18 -17.40
C PHE A 92 2.04 18.19 -17.77
N PRO A 93 3.22 18.27 -17.14
CA PRO A 93 4.35 17.36 -17.45
C PRO A 93 4.10 15.96 -16.88
N TRP A 94 3.32 15.14 -17.57
CA TRP A 94 2.92 13.79 -17.12
C TRP A 94 4.06 12.84 -16.86
N GLN A 95 5.24 13.07 -17.46
CA GLN A 95 6.48 12.35 -17.19
C GLN A 95 6.95 12.49 -15.74
N GLU A 96 6.43 13.46 -14.99
CA GLU A 96 6.71 13.65 -13.56
C GLU A 96 5.85 12.77 -12.65
N ALA A 97 4.84 12.09 -13.21
CA ALA A 97 4.04 11.12 -12.47
C ALA A 97 4.74 9.76 -12.39
N GLY A 98 4.42 9.00 -11.34
CA GLY A 98 4.90 7.63 -11.15
C GLY A 98 5.94 7.48 -10.04
N PHE A 99 6.22 6.23 -9.69
CA PHE A 99 7.16 5.90 -8.63
C PHE A 99 8.57 6.44 -8.92
N GLY A 100 9.28 6.80 -7.85
CA GLY A 100 10.61 7.40 -7.94
C GLY A 100 10.62 8.90 -8.30
N ARG A 101 9.47 9.50 -8.58
CA ARG A 101 9.32 10.91 -8.98
C ARG A 101 8.77 11.76 -7.82
N ASN A 102 9.51 11.80 -6.71
CA ASN A 102 9.11 12.55 -5.51
C ASN A 102 9.38 14.06 -5.67
N ARG A 103 8.36 14.87 -5.42
CA ARG A 103 8.45 16.34 -5.34
C ARG A 103 7.77 16.82 -4.06
N THR A 104 8.15 18.00 -3.57
CA THR A 104 7.43 18.63 -2.46
C THR A 104 6.03 19.07 -2.88
N VAL A 105 5.10 19.12 -1.94
CA VAL A 105 3.74 19.62 -2.16
C VAL A 105 3.77 21.01 -2.78
N SER A 106 4.68 21.90 -2.31
CA SER A 106 4.86 23.23 -2.91
C SER A 106 5.26 23.17 -4.37
N SER A 107 6.11 22.21 -4.77
CA SER A 107 6.50 22.01 -6.18
C SER A 107 5.33 21.51 -7.01
N TRP A 108 4.52 20.60 -6.48
CA TRP A 108 3.30 20.14 -7.15
C TRP A 108 2.27 21.26 -7.34
N LYS A 109 2.09 22.12 -6.34
CA LYS A 109 1.25 23.32 -6.47
C LYS A 109 1.70 24.24 -7.61
N LYS A 110 3.02 24.47 -7.74
CA LYS A 110 3.59 25.29 -8.84
C LYS A 110 3.33 24.68 -10.21
N LEU A 111 3.19 23.37 -10.31
CA LEU A 111 2.80 22.65 -11.52
C LEU A 111 1.27 22.61 -11.76
N GLY A 112 0.48 23.31 -10.97
CA GLY A 112 -0.98 23.42 -11.14
C GLY A 112 -1.78 22.28 -10.51
N ILE A 113 -1.18 21.47 -9.64
CA ILE A 113 -1.94 20.47 -8.87
C ILE A 113 -2.74 21.16 -7.77
N ILE A 114 -4.01 20.82 -7.68
CA ILE A 114 -4.97 21.36 -6.71
C ILE A 114 -5.52 20.21 -5.88
N SER A 115 -5.53 20.35 -4.54
CA SER A 115 -6.23 19.41 -3.66
C SER A 115 -7.73 19.43 -3.97
N ARG A 116 -8.36 18.25 -4.05
CA ARG A 116 -9.82 18.14 -4.13
C ARG A 116 -10.54 18.85 -2.99
N ASN A 117 -9.95 18.87 -1.81
CA ASN A 117 -10.51 19.50 -0.62
C ASN A 117 -10.14 20.98 -0.49
N LYS A 118 -9.59 21.61 -1.54
CA LYS A 118 -9.12 23.00 -1.60
C LYS A 118 -7.89 23.31 -0.72
N LYS A 119 -7.58 22.46 0.26
CA LYS A 119 -6.42 22.57 1.13
C LYS A 119 -5.72 21.22 1.14
N PHE A 120 -4.41 21.22 0.94
CA PHE A 120 -3.60 19.99 1.02
C PHE A 120 -3.55 19.46 2.45
N MET A 121 -3.55 18.13 2.57
CA MET A 121 -3.51 17.44 3.87
C MET A 121 -2.12 17.47 4.50
N ALA A 122 -1.07 17.59 3.68
CA ALA A 122 0.31 17.67 4.12
C ALA A 122 0.89 19.08 3.99
N SER A 123 1.99 19.36 4.70
CA SER A 123 2.73 20.61 4.62
C SER A 123 3.45 20.78 3.28
N ASP A 124 3.81 22.00 2.94
CA ASP A 124 4.41 22.38 1.65
C ASP A 124 5.78 21.74 1.38
N ASP A 125 6.51 21.37 2.40
CA ASP A 125 7.81 20.68 2.34
C ASP A 125 7.71 19.16 2.28
N THR A 126 6.51 18.61 2.53
CA THR A 126 6.28 17.16 2.47
C THR A 126 6.50 16.66 1.04
N LYS A 127 7.30 15.62 0.88
CA LYS A 127 7.48 14.92 -0.39
C LYS A 127 6.26 14.08 -0.71
N ALA A 128 5.86 14.07 -1.97
CA ALA A 128 4.76 13.25 -2.48
C ALA A 128 5.04 12.79 -3.91
N THR A 129 4.48 11.65 -4.26
CA THR A 129 4.50 11.08 -5.62
C THR A 129 3.12 11.24 -6.25
N LEU A 130 3.07 11.71 -7.50
CA LEU A 130 1.82 11.73 -8.27
C LEU A 130 1.53 10.35 -8.84
N LEU A 131 0.40 9.75 -8.47
CA LEU A 131 -0.04 8.43 -8.90
C LEU A 131 -1.29 8.50 -9.77
N LEU A 132 -1.33 7.68 -10.82
CA LEU A 132 -2.40 7.59 -11.81
C LEU A 132 -2.89 6.13 -11.95
N PRO A 133 -3.56 5.55 -10.95
CA PRO A 133 -3.88 4.12 -10.91
C PRO A 133 -4.78 3.63 -12.07
N GLN A 134 -5.47 4.53 -12.73
CA GLN A 134 -6.37 4.23 -13.85
C GLN A 134 -6.08 5.12 -15.07
N GLY A 135 -4.84 5.53 -15.24
CA GLY A 135 -4.40 6.37 -16.35
C GLY A 135 -4.80 7.85 -16.22
N LEU A 136 -4.57 8.62 -17.29
CA LEU A 136 -4.74 10.07 -17.29
C LEU A 136 -6.20 10.52 -17.07
N LYS A 137 -7.18 9.72 -17.50
CA LYS A 137 -8.60 10.01 -17.34
C LYS A 137 -9.16 9.54 -16.01
N GLY A 138 -8.40 8.69 -15.31
CA GLY A 138 -8.73 8.18 -13.99
C GLY A 138 -8.51 9.18 -12.85
N PRO A 139 -8.77 8.76 -11.62
CA PRO A 139 -8.47 9.54 -10.44
C PRO A 139 -6.96 9.75 -10.30
N LYS A 140 -6.58 10.89 -9.77
CA LYS A 140 -5.18 11.31 -9.58
C LYS A 140 -4.92 11.51 -8.10
N PHE A 141 -3.77 11.05 -7.62
CA PHE A 141 -3.45 11.11 -6.21
C PHE A 141 -2.04 11.62 -5.97
N LEU A 142 -1.87 12.41 -4.90
CA LEU A 142 -0.58 12.57 -4.25
C LEU A 142 -0.45 11.52 -3.16
N ALA A 143 0.52 10.63 -3.30
CA ALA A 143 0.91 9.63 -2.31
C ALA A 143 2.04 10.20 -1.44
N TYR A 144 1.85 10.15 -0.13
CA TYR A 144 2.74 10.65 0.90
C TYR A 144 3.58 9.52 1.52
N PRO A 145 4.58 9.78 2.38
CA PRO A 145 5.46 8.74 2.92
C PRO A 145 4.75 7.55 3.57
N ASN A 146 3.58 7.74 4.20
CA ASN A 146 2.79 6.63 4.75
C ASN A 146 2.27 5.66 3.67
N TYR A 147 2.15 6.10 2.42
CA TYR A 147 1.82 5.21 1.31
C TYR A 147 2.94 4.22 1.02
N ASP A 148 4.20 4.66 1.09
CA ASP A 148 5.37 3.79 0.90
C ASP A 148 5.45 2.70 2.00
N ILE A 149 4.93 2.99 3.20
CA ILE A 149 4.83 1.99 4.27
C ILE A 149 3.81 0.91 3.93
N TYR A 150 2.66 1.26 3.37
CA TYR A 150 1.71 0.27 2.86
C TYR A 150 2.30 -0.59 1.75
N LEU A 151 3.09 0.00 0.83
CA LEU A 151 3.78 -0.76 -0.21
C LEU A 151 4.82 -1.74 0.34
N LYS A 152 5.48 -1.42 1.44
CA LYS A 152 6.40 -2.35 2.12
C LYS A 152 5.67 -3.57 2.69
N TRP A 153 4.41 -3.41 3.09
CA TRP A 153 3.59 -4.52 3.53
C TRP A 153 3.06 -5.35 2.37
N ASN A 154 2.69 -4.70 1.26
CA ASN A 154 2.21 -5.40 0.06
C ASN A 154 2.60 -4.61 -1.20
N ASP A 155 3.46 -5.20 -2.03
CA ASP A 155 4.03 -4.56 -3.23
C ASP A 155 3.00 -4.27 -4.34
N SER A 156 1.77 -4.79 -4.23
CA SER A 156 0.75 -4.53 -5.22
C SER A 156 0.18 -3.12 -5.10
N PHE A 157 0.50 -2.27 -6.07
CA PHE A 157 0.01 -0.89 -6.16
C PHE A 157 -1.51 -0.78 -6.02
N ILE A 158 -2.25 -1.55 -6.81
CA ILE A 158 -3.72 -1.50 -6.83
C ILE A 158 -4.30 -2.05 -5.53
N TYR A 159 -3.75 -3.14 -5.01
CA TYR A 159 -4.18 -3.69 -3.73
C TYR A 159 -3.98 -2.67 -2.60
N THR A 160 -2.80 -2.06 -2.52
CA THR A 160 -2.46 -1.07 -1.49
C THR A 160 -3.41 0.13 -1.51
N VAL A 161 -3.67 0.71 -2.70
CA VAL A 161 -4.65 1.82 -2.82
C VAL A 161 -6.04 1.38 -2.38
N THR A 162 -6.46 0.17 -2.76
CA THR A 162 -7.81 -0.34 -2.45
C THR A 162 -7.98 -0.61 -0.96
N ALA A 163 -7.03 -1.34 -0.34
CA ALA A 163 -7.07 -1.68 1.07
C ALA A 163 -7.00 -0.43 1.96
N ALA A 164 -6.07 0.47 1.67
CA ALA A 164 -5.92 1.70 2.42
C ALA A 164 -7.11 2.66 2.22
N HIS A 165 -7.72 2.69 1.01
CA HIS A 165 -8.96 3.43 0.82
C HIS A 165 -10.11 2.84 1.63
N LEU A 166 -10.26 1.51 1.67
CA LEU A 166 -11.25 0.86 2.52
C LEU A 166 -11.05 1.23 4.00
N ALA A 167 -9.82 1.16 4.51
CA ALA A 167 -9.50 1.57 5.87
C ALA A 167 -9.88 3.04 6.14
N SER A 168 -9.57 3.94 5.20
CA SER A 168 -9.97 5.35 5.27
C SER A 168 -11.49 5.53 5.28
N ARG A 169 -12.22 4.72 4.51
CA ARG A 169 -13.69 4.73 4.49
C ARG A 169 -14.27 4.26 5.82
N LEU A 170 -13.71 3.25 6.43
CA LEU A 170 -14.10 2.80 7.78
C LEU A 170 -13.84 3.89 8.82
N GLY A 171 -12.76 4.69 8.65
CA GLY A 171 -12.44 5.87 9.45
C GLY A 171 -13.27 7.13 9.10
N GLY A 172 -14.31 7.01 8.28
CA GLY A 172 -15.23 8.12 7.97
C GLY A 172 -14.80 9.04 6.82
N GLN A 173 -13.69 8.75 6.13
CA GLN A 173 -13.26 9.55 4.97
C GLN A 173 -14.25 9.43 3.80
N LYS A 174 -14.34 10.47 2.97
CA LYS A 174 -15.21 10.47 1.79
C LYS A 174 -14.65 9.51 0.72
N LYS A 175 -15.55 8.89 -0.07
CA LYS A 175 -15.13 8.12 -1.25
C LYS A 175 -14.42 8.99 -2.27
N PHE A 176 -13.53 8.40 -3.04
CA PHE A 176 -12.92 9.05 -4.20
C PHE A 176 -13.96 9.44 -5.24
N LEU A 177 -13.66 10.46 -6.04
CA LEU A 177 -14.54 10.86 -7.14
C LEU A 177 -14.62 9.73 -8.17
N SER A 178 -15.83 9.53 -8.70
CA SER A 178 -15.98 8.70 -9.89
C SER A 178 -15.33 9.40 -11.08
N SER A 179 -14.55 8.65 -11.85
CA SER A 179 -13.91 9.11 -13.08
C SER A 179 -14.07 8.03 -14.15
N LYS A 180 -13.86 8.40 -15.41
CA LYS A 180 -13.85 7.44 -16.52
C LYS A 180 -12.42 6.90 -16.66
N PRO A 181 -12.15 5.64 -16.29
CA PRO A 181 -10.82 5.06 -16.46
C PRO A 181 -10.45 5.00 -17.95
N GLU A 182 -9.15 4.87 -18.22
CA GLU A 182 -8.68 4.50 -19.55
C GLU A 182 -9.26 3.14 -19.95
N LYS A 183 -9.40 2.93 -21.27
CA LYS A 183 -9.82 1.63 -21.79
C LYS A 183 -8.81 0.56 -21.35
N ILE A 184 -9.31 -0.53 -20.81
CA ILE A 184 -8.47 -1.69 -20.52
C ILE A 184 -8.03 -2.29 -21.87
N LEU A 185 -6.71 -2.42 -22.06
CA LEU A 185 -6.15 -3.06 -23.25
C LEU A 185 -6.38 -4.57 -23.19
N SER A 186 -6.64 -5.18 -24.32
CA SER A 186 -6.62 -6.64 -24.46
C SER A 186 -5.19 -7.17 -24.26
N VAL A 187 -5.05 -8.48 -24.03
CA VAL A 187 -3.74 -9.13 -23.89
C VAL A 187 -2.88 -8.87 -25.14
N GLU A 188 -3.48 -8.97 -26.34
CA GLU A 188 -2.79 -8.69 -27.61
C GLU A 188 -2.31 -7.22 -27.71
N GLU A 189 -3.18 -6.27 -27.37
CA GLU A 189 -2.84 -4.84 -27.37
C GLU A 189 -1.73 -4.55 -26.37
N MET A 190 -1.75 -5.20 -25.18
CA MET A 190 -0.72 -5.05 -24.16
C MET A 190 0.63 -5.61 -24.63
N LEU A 191 0.66 -6.82 -25.18
CA LEU A 191 1.89 -7.41 -25.75
C LEU A 191 2.48 -6.57 -26.88
N LYS A 192 1.62 -6.02 -27.75
CA LYS A 192 2.05 -5.11 -28.81
C LYS A 192 2.66 -3.83 -28.25
N LEU A 193 2.03 -3.25 -27.23
CA LEU A 193 2.54 -2.06 -26.55
C LEU A 193 3.89 -2.33 -25.91
N GLN A 194 4.04 -3.43 -25.18
CA GLN A 194 5.31 -3.83 -24.55
C GLN A 194 6.43 -3.95 -25.58
N LYS A 195 6.20 -4.64 -26.71
CA LYS A 195 7.18 -4.74 -27.79
C LYS A 195 7.61 -3.38 -28.37
N ILE A 196 6.65 -2.47 -28.52
CA ILE A 196 6.94 -1.10 -28.99
C ILE A 196 7.80 -0.35 -27.96
N LEU A 197 7.48 -0.46 -26.66
CA LEU A 197 8.24 0.19 -25.59
C LEU A 197 9.66 -0.39 -25.49
N GLN A 198 9.81 -1.71 -25.56
CA GLN A 198 11.12 -2.38 -25.58
C GLN A 198 11.98 -1.91 -26.78
N SER A 199 11.37 -1.77 -27.97
CA SER A 199 12.09 -1.27 -29.15
C SER A 199 12.58 0.19 -28.98
N LYS A 200 12.00 0.92 -28.03
CA LYS A 200 12.38 2.29 -27.65
C LYS A 200 13.23 2.35 -26.38
N VAL A 201 13.76 1.19 -25.94
CA VAL A 201 14.66 1.05 -24.78
C VAL A 201 13.99 1.40 -23.43
N TYR A 202 12.66 1.24 -23.34
CA TYR A 202 11.98 1.25 -22.06
C TYR A 202 12.02 -0.16 -21.44
N ASP A 203 12.26 -0.24 -20.14
CA ASP A 203 12.13 -1.46 -19.36
C ASP A 203 10.63 -1.70 -19.04
N VAL A 204 10.06 -2.83 -19.56
CA VAL A 204 8.63 -3.17 -19.49
C VAL A 204 8.42 -4.69 -19.37
#